data_8748a3ea20b57b8772c1ba97abb38173
#
_entry.id   8748a3ea20b57b8772c1ba97abb38173
#
_cell.length_a   1.000
_cell.length_b   1.000
_cell.length_c   1.000
_cell.angle_alpha   90.00
_cell.angle_beta   90.00
_cell.angle_gamma   90.00
#
_symmetry.space_group_name_H-M   'P 1'
#
loop_
_entity.id
_entity.type
_entity.pdbx_description
1 polymer ?
#
loop_
_entity_poly.entity_id
_entity_poly.type
_entity_poly.pdbx_seq_one_letter_code
_entity_poly.pdbx_strand_id
1 'polypeptide(L)'
;MKRNNLKIVKIDKNKSLFNYEKKVLIKELILNIKLGYFDFEKEKPQKVKFSLDVNYKDKKPTNDKDLKSIVNYGTIVKLIKKLVKNKHYNFLETLAEAVFDELFKDRRIGKIMLKIEKLEILKNCSSVGIQISKIRSHAKS
;
A
#
# COMPACT_ATOMS: atom_id res chain seq x y z
N MET A 1 -10.86 -16.71 -50.16
CA MET A 1 -11.49 -15.92 -49.12
C MET A 1 -11.22 -16.43 -47.74
N LYS A 2 -10.79 -15.57 -46.90
CA LYS A 2 -10.31 -16.01 -45.58
C LYS A 2 -11.15 -15.50 -44.41
N ARG A 3 -12.45 -15.50 -44.58
CA ARG A 3 -13.31 -15.06 -43.52
C ARG A 3 -13.36 -15.95 -42.31
N ASN A 4 -12.93 -17.19 -42.47
CA ASN A 4 -12.86 -18.11 -41.34
C ASN A 4 -11.97 -17.60 -40.21
N ASN A 5 -11.03 -16.72 -40.48
CA ASN A 5 -10.21 -16.12 -39.47
C ASN A 5 -11.02 -15.33 -38.44
N LEU A 6 -12.11 -14.73 -38.88
CA LEU A 6 -12.98 -13.98 -37.98
C LEU A 6 -13.91 -14.88 -37.19
N LYS A 7 -14.21 -16.04 -37.71
CA LYS A 7 -15.12 -16.98 -37.05
C LYS A 7 -14.48 -17.73 -35.93
N ILE A 8 -13.20 -17.94 -36.06
CA ILE A 8 -12.50 -18.85 -35.17
C ILE A 8 -12.16 -18.22 -33.83
N VAL A 9 -12.06 -16.90 -33.80
CA VAL A 9 -11.73 -16.19 -32.60
C VAL A 9 -12.95 -16.20 -31.66
N LYS A 10 -12.94 -17.14 -30.75
CA LYS A 10 -13.92 -17.19 -29.68
C LYS A 10 -13.40 -16.40 -28.51
N ILE A 11 -14.22 -15.50 -28.01
CA ILE A 11 -13.86 -14.76 -26.82
C ILE A 11 -14.16 -15.66 -25.61
N ASP A 12 -13.14 -15.98 -24.89
CA ASP A 12 -13.28 -16.70 -23.62
C ASP A 12 -13.92 -15.76 -22.61
N LYS A 13 -15.10 -16.12 -22.12
CA LYS A 13 -15.85 -15.31 -21.15
C LYS A 13 -15.09 -15.13 -19.84
N ASN A 14 -14.16 -16.02 -19.54
CA ASN A 14 -13.36 -15.96 -18.32
C ASN A 14 -12.07 -15.18 -18.49
N LYS A 15 -11.78 -14.74 -19.72
CA LYS A 15 -10.55 -14.03 -20.05
C LYS A 15 -10.85 -12.59 -20.42
N SER A 16 -10.42 -11.67 -19.62
CA SER A 16 -10.59 -10.26 -19.91
C SER A 16 -9.72 -9.82 -21.08
N LEU A 17 -10.26 -8.96 -21.94
CA LEU A 17 -9.51 -8.31 -23.00
C LEU A 17 -8.68 -7.15 -22.50
N PHE A 18 -8.89 -6.72 -21.26
CA PHE A 18 -8.24 -5.57 -20.69
C PHE A 18 -7.51 -5.94 -19.41
N ASN A 19 -6.44 -5.22 -19.14
CA ASN A 19 -5.77 -5.22 -17.85
C ASN A 19 -5.96 -3.83 -17.26
N TYR A 20 -6.24 -3.79 -15.96
CA TYR A 20 -6.36 -2.53 -15.23
C TYR A 20 -5.18 -2.35 -14.30
N GLU A 21 -4.58 -1.19 -14.34
CA GLU A 21 -3.62 -0.76 -13.34
C GLU A 21 -4.29 0.29 -12.49
N LYS A 22 -4.45 -0.01 -11.22
CA LYS A 22 -5.16 0.85 -10.27
C LYS A 22 -4.23 1.25 -9.15
N LYS A 23 -4.51 2.41 -8.58
CA LYS A 23 -3.72 2.93 -7.47
C LYS A 23 -4.65 3.43 -6.38
N VAL A 24 -4.49 2.90 -5.18
CA VAL A 24 -5.13 3.44 -3.99
C VAL A 24 -4.23 4.51 -3.42
N LEU A 25 -4.80 5.67 -3.16
CA LEU A 25 -4.07 6.81 -2.64
C LEU A 25 -4.53 7.11 -1.21
N ILE A 26 -3.59 7.09 -0.28
CA ILE A 26 -3.82 7.53 1.09
C ILE A 26 -2.85 8.68 1.33
N LYS A 27 -3.40 9.88 1.54
CA LYS A 27 -2.60 11.08 1.68
C LYS A 27 -2.70 11.61 3.09
N GLU A 28 -1.53 11.70 3.73
CA GLU A 28 -1.37 12.41 4.99
C GLU A 28 -2.24 11.87 6.14
N LEU A 29 -2.23 10.54 6.32
CA LEU A 29 -2.83 9.91 7.49
C LEU A 29 -1.96 10.20 8.70
N ILE A 30 -2.48 10.93 9.67
CA ILE A 30 -1.74 11.32 10.88
C ILE A 30 -2.18 10.46 12.04
N LEU A 31 -1.21 9.80 12.67
CA LEU A 31 -1.44 8.95 13.84
C LEU A 31 -0.44 9.30 14.93
N ASN A 32 -0.87 9.15 16.18
CA ASN A 32 0.03 9.22 17.34
C ASN A 32 0.60 7.82 17.58
N ILE A 33 1.90 7.66 17.44
CA ILE A 33 2.53 6.36 17.56
C ILE A 33 3.80 6.41 18.41
N LYS A 34 4.15 5.27 18.99
CA LYS A 34 5.41 5.09 19.68
C LYS A 34 6.49 4.77 18.68
N LEU A 35 7.42 5.71 18.50
CA LEU A 35 8.41 5.60 17.43
C LEU A 35 9.65 6.38 17.80
N GLY A 36 10.81 5.79 17.52
CA GLY A 36 12.09 6.46 17.64
C GLY A 36 13.11 5.65 18.43
N TYR A 37 14.36 5.80 18.03
CA TYR A 37 15.50 5.10 18.62
C TYR A 37 15.99 5.79 19.91
N PHE A 38 15.93 7.11 19.96
CA PHE A 38 16.48 7.88 21.06
C PHE A 38 15.58 7.82 22.29
N ASP A 39 16.18 7.90 23.47
CA ASP A 39 15.46 7.76 24.75
C ASP A 39 14.31 8.75 24.89
N PHE A 40 14.51 10.00 24.48
CA PHE A 40 13.46 11.01 24.58
C PHE A 40 12.26 10.70 23.70
N GLU A 41 12.45 9.92 22.62
CA GLU A 41 11.36 9.49 21.74
C GLU A 41 10.54 8.35 22.33
N LYS A 42 11.08 7.65 23.32
CA LYS A 42 10.41 6.50 23.95
C LYS A 42 9.46 6.89 25.06
N GLU A 43 9.51 8.12 25.52
CA GLU A 43 8.72 8.59 26.66
C GLU A 43 7.24 8.75 26.34
N LYS A 44 6.91 9.19 25.14
CA LYS A 44 5.52 9.42 24.73
C LYS A 44 5.33 9.21 23.23
N PRO A 45 4.09 8.93 22.79
CA PRO A 45 3.79 8.88 21.37
C PRO A 45 4.05 10.21 20.70
N GLN A 46 4.33 10.17 19.40
CA GLN A 46 4.51 11.34 18.59
C GLN A 46 3.62 11.28 17.34
N LYS A 47 3.34 12.43 16.77
CA LYS A 47 2.57 12.51 15.53
C LYS A 47 3.40 12.11 14.34
N VAL A 48 2.87 11.16 13.58
CA VAL A 48 3.53 10.60 12.40
C VAL A 48 2.53 10.59 11.26
N LYS A 49 3.01 11.00 10.10
CA LYS A 49 2.19 11.13 8.89
C LYS A 49 2.55 10.03 7.91
N PHE A 50 1.54 9.30 7.45
CA PHE A 50 1.69 8.24 6.46
C PHE A 50 1.04 8.67 5.16
N SER A 51 1.77 8.52 4.06
CA SER A 51 1.23 8.68 2.71
C SER A 51 1.61 7.46 1.90
N LEU A 52 0.62 6.87 1.21
CA LEU A 52 0.83 5.64 0.46
C LEU A 52 0.22 5.74 -0.93
N ASP A 53 0.95 5.22 -1.90
CA ASP A 53 0.43 4.86 -3.22
C ASP A 53 0.51 3.35 -3.32
N VAL A 54 -0.63 2.68 -3.41
CA VAL A 54 -0.71 1.22 -3.46
C VAL A 54 -1.20 0.82 -4.85
N ASN A 55 -0.29 0.31 -5.67
CA ASN A 55 -0.58 -0.09 -7.04
C ASN A 55 -1.01 -1.55 -7.07
N TYR A 56 -2.14 -1.81 -7.73
CA TYR A 56 -2.59 -3.19 -7.92
C TYR A 56 -3.14 -3.39 -9.34
N LYS A 57 -3.14 -4.63 -9.76
CA LYS A 57 -3.62 -5.02 -11.09
C LYS A 57 -4.89 -5.83 -10.97
N ASP A 58 -5.76 -5.63 -11.94
CA ASP A 58 -7.00 -6.34 -12.03
C ASP A 58 -7.30 -6.63 -13.49
N LYS A 59 -7.92 -7.77 -13.76
CA LYS A 59 -8.33 -8.16 -15.12
C LYS A 59 -9.79 -7.90 -15.38
N LYS A 60 -10.56 -7.60 -14.36
CA LYS A 60 -12.00 -7.42 -14.45
C LYS A 60 -12.38 -6.02 -13.97
N PRO A 61 -13.45 -5.45 -14.53
CA PRO A 61 -14.03 -4.23 -13.97
C PRO A 61 -14.43 -4.45 -12.51
N THR A 62 -14.46 -3.39 -11.76
CA THR A 62 -14.93 -3.43 -10.37
C THR A 62 -16.41 -3.81 -10.33
N ASN A 63 -16.75 -4.72 -9.43
CA ASN A 63 -18.14 -5.05 -9.14
C ASN A 63 -18.60 -4.19 -7.96
N ASP A 64 -19.52 -3.28 -8.23
CA ASP A 64 -19.98 -2.29 -7.26
C ASP A 64 -20.67 -2.90 -6.02
N LYS A 65 -21.05 -4.17 -6.11
CA LYS A 65 -21.68 -4.90 -5.00
C LYS A 65 -20.73 -5.82 -4.26
N ASP A 66 -19.48 -5.88 -4.68
CA ASP A 66 -18.49 -6.77 -4.10
C ASP A 66 -17.25 -5.97 -3.65
N LEU A 67 -17.15 -5.76 -2.35
CA LEU A 67 -16.04 -5.02 -1.76
C LEU A 67 -14.69 -5.69 -2.02
N LYS A 68 -14.67 -7.01 -2.20
CA LYS A 68 -13.44 -7.75 -2.49
C LYS A 68 -12.93 -7.52 -3.91
N SER A 69 -13.75 -6.93 -4.78
CA SER A 69 -13.32 -6.61 -6.15
C SER A 69 -12.35 -5.43 -6.20
N ILE A 70 -12.15 -4.72 -5.09
CA ILE A 70 -11.18 -3.64 -4.98
C ILE A 70 -10.16 -3.91 -3.88
N VAL A 71 -9.06 -3.20 -3.93
CA VAL A 71 -8.17 -3.07 -2.77
C VAL A 71 -8.73 -1.93 -1.93
N ASN A 72 -9.25 -2.26 -0.76
CA ASN A 72 -10.02 -1.35 0.07
C ASN A 72 -9.11 -0.48 0.94
N TYR A 73 -9.17 0.83 0.76
CA TYR A 73 -8.36 1.77 1.55
C TYR A 73 -8.69 1.70 3.06
N GLY A 74 -9.94 1.40 3.41
CA GLY A 74 -10.32 1.25 4.81
C GLY A 74 -9.59 0.11 5.50
N THR A 75 -9.39 -1.00 4.80
CA THR A 75 -8.61 -2.14 5.28
C THR A 75 -7.15 -1.75 5.49
N ILE A 76 -6.59 -0.97 4.56
CA ILE A 76 -5.20 -0.50 4.67
C ILE A 76 -5.02 0.37 5.90
N VAL A 77 -5.91 1.32 6.11
CA VAL A 77 -5.86 2.22 7.28
C VAL A 77 -5.99 1.44 8.58
N LYS A 78 -6.93 0.51 8.66
CA LYS A 78 -7.09 -0.35 9.85
C LYS A 78 -5.84 -1.15 10.15
N LEU A 79 -5.21 -1.66 9.11
CA LEU A 79 -4.01 -2.46 9.23
C LEU A 79 -2.83 -1.63 9.78
N ILE A 80 -2.65 -0.42 9.27
CA ILE A 80 -1.61 0.48 9.76
C ILE A 80 -1.86 0.82 11.24
N LYS A 81 -3.10 1.16 11.59
CA LYS A 81 -3.48 1.44 12.97
C LYS A 81 -3.20 0.26 13.90
N LYS A 82 -3.48 -0.95 13.44
CA LYS A 82 -3.22 -2.17 14.21
C LYS A 82 -1.72 -2.40 14.42
N LEU A 83 -0.91 -2.19 13.38
CA LEU A 83 0.54 -2.38 13.45
C LEU A 83 1.21 -1.44 14.45
N VAL A 84 0.72 -0.22 14.57
CA VAL A 84 1.34 0.79 15.43
C VAL A 84 0.74 0.82 16.83
N LYS A 85 -0.34 0.09 17.07
CA LYS A 85 -1.00 0.06 18.36
C LYS A 85 -0.15 -0.71 19.37
N ASN A 86 0.23 -0.04 20.45
CA ASN A 86 0.94 -0.66 21.57
C ASN A 86 2.29 -1.29 21.21
N LYS A 87 2.86 -0.94 20.06
CA LYS A 87 4.18 -1.42 19.65
C LYS A 87 5.09 -0.24 19.35
N HIS A 88 6.30 -0.31 19.87
CA HIS A 88 7.34 0.69 19.62
C HIS A 88 8.23 0.25 18.46
N TYR A 89 8.47 1.14 17.52
CA TYR A 89 9.42 0.94 16.42
C TYR A 89 10.57 1.91 16.60
N ASN A 90 11.79 1.41 16.54
CA ASN A 90 12.97 2.27 16.64
C ASN A 90 13.20 3.08 15.37
N PHE A 91 12.99 2.47 14.22
CA PHE A 91 13.29 3.09 12.92
C PHE A 91 12.05 3.14 12.03
N LEU A 92 11.97 4.22 11.24
CA LEU A 92 10.92 4.36 10.24
C LEU A 92 10.98 3.23 9.21
N GLU A 93 12.18 2.79 8.87
CA GLU A 93 12.40 1.70 7.92
C GLU A 93 11.82 0.38 8.43
N THR A 94 11.95 0.09 9.71
CA THR A 94 11.38 -1.13 10.31
C THR A 94 9.85 -1.06 10.30
N LEU A 95 9.30 0.09 10.62
CA LEU A 95 7.86 0.30 10.53
C LEU A 95 7.36 0.13 9.09
N ALA A 96 8.10 0.69 8.12
CA ALA A 96 7.76 0.55 6.72
C ALA A 96 7.71 -0.92 6.30
N GLU A 97 8.70 -1.71 6.70
CA GLU A 97 8.73 -3.15 6.38
C GLU A 97 7.52 -3.88 6.98
N ALA A 98 7.12 -3.54 8.21
CA ALA A 98 5.95 -4.14 8.82
C ALA A 98 4.68 -3.84 8.00
N VAL A 99 4.55 -2.62 7.50
CA VAL A 99 3.43 -2.24 6.63
C VAL A 99 3.48 -3.00 5.32
N PHE A 100 4.64 -3.05 4.67
CA PHE A 100 4.80 -3.79 3.41
C PHE A 100 4.45 -5.27 3.57
N ASP A 101 4.96 -5.91 4.60
CA ASP A 101 4.71 -7.34 4.84
C ASP A 101 3.22 -7.65 4.89
N GLU A 102 2.45 -6.80 5.56
CA GLU A 102 1.01 -7.02 5.66
C GLU A 102 0.28 -6.71 4.36
N LEU A 103 0.60 -5.60 3.72
CA LEU A 103 -0.11 -5.20 2.49
C LEU A 103 0.18 -6.13 1.33
N PHE A 104 1.43 -6.61 1.19
CA PHE A 104 1.78 -7.53 0.11
C PHE A 104 1.19 -8.93 0.25
N LYS A 105 0.50 -9.24 1.36
CA LYS A 105 -0.28 -10.47 1.44
C LYS A 105 -1.41 -10.49 0.42
N ASP A 106 -1.91 -9.34 0.02
CA ASP A 106 -2.81 -9.24 -1.12
C ASP A 106 -1.98 -9.37 -2.40
N ARG A 107 -2.19 -10.48 -3.10
CA ARG A 107 -1.38 -10.84 -4.27
C ARG A 107 -1.61 -9.91 -5.46
N ARG A 108 -2.66 -9.14 -5.47
CA ARG A 108 -2.94 -8.15 -6.52
C ARG A 108 -1.98 -6.97 -6.46
N ILE A 109 -1.48 -6.67 -5.27
CA ILE A 109 -0.60 -5.51 -5.04
C ILE A 109 0.79 -5.82 -5.60
N GLY A 110 1.24 -4.98 -6.53
CA GLY A 110 2.55 -5.15 -7.18
C GLY A 110 3.59 -4.14 -6.75
N LYS A 111 3.15 -2.97 -6.28
CA LYS A 111 4.06 -1.91 -5.86
C LYS A 111 3.40 -1.06 -4.80
N ILE A 112 4.17 -0.70 -3.79
CA ILE A 112 3.75 0.26 -2.77
C ILE A 112 4.82 1.32 -2.64
N MET A 113 4.43 2.58 -2.76
CA MET A 113 5.26 3.70 -2.35
C MET A 113 4.73 4.17 -1.00
N LEU A 114 5.59 4.18 0.02
CA LEU A 114 5.24 4.55 1.39
C LEU A 114 6.15 5.66 1.86
N LYS A 115 5.51 6.71 2.35
CA LYS A 115 6.22 7.86 2.95
C LYS A 115 5.76 7.97 4.39
N ILE A 116 6.72 8.00 5.32
CA ILE A 116 6.47 8.11 6.75
C ILE A 116 7.27 9.30 7.27
N GLU A 117 6.59 10.22 7.94
CA GLU A 117 7.18 11.47 8.39
C GLU A 117 6.86 11.75 9.85
N LYS A 118 7.90 12.07 10.63
CA LYS A 118 7.76 12.59 11.99
C LYS A 118 7.49 14.09 11.92
N LEU A 119 6.48 14.57 12.59
CA LEU A 119 6.02 15.95 12.43
C LEU A 119 6.59 16.92 13.47
N GLU A 120 7.10 16.41 14.60
CA GLU A 120 7.44 17.25 15.74
C GLU A 120 8.87 17.06 16.24
N ILE A 121 9.69 16.32 15.49
CA ILE A 121 11.02 15.91 15.99
C ILE A 121 12.07 17.02 15.87
N LEU A 122 12.00 17.86 14.86
CA LEU A 122 12.94 18.94 14.62
C LEU A 122 12.19 20.24 14.43
N LYS A 123 12.64 21.29 15.17
CA LYS A 123 11.97 22.60 15.13
C LYS A 123 12.10 23.31 13.78
N ASN A 124 13.21 23.10 13.08
CA ASN A 124 13.50 23.83 11.84
C ASN A 124 13.06 23.09 10.58
N CYS A 125 12.34 21.97 10.74
CA CYS A 125 11.82 21.17 9.63
C CYS A 125 10.32 21.01 9.80
N SER A 126 9.57 21.08 8.70
CA SER A 126 8.15 20.78 8.73
C SER A 126 7.90 19.29 9.06
N SER A 127 8.80 18.44 8.61
CA SER A 127 8.78 17.02 8.90
C SER A 127 10.14 16.41 8.62
N VAL A 128 10.37 15.23 9.20
CA VAL A 128 11.56 14.41 8.92
C VAL A 128 11.08 12.99 8.67
N GLY A 129 11.48 12.40 7.57
CA GLY A 129 10.97 11.08 7.25
C GLY A 129 11.71 10.36 6.15
N ILE A 130 11.09 9.29 5.71
CA ILE A 130 11.61 8.43 4.64
C ILE A 130 10.53 8.18 3.61
N GLN A 131 10.97 7.83 2.43
CA GLN A 131 10.10 7.34 1.37
C GLN A 131 10.74 6.08 0.80
N ILE A 132 9.99 4.98 0.80
CA ILE A 132 10.45 3.70 0.27
C ILE A 132 9.43 3.21 -0.73
N SER A 133 9.90 2.75 -1.88
CA SER A 133 9.10 2.00 -2.84
C SER A 133 9.52 0.55 -2.81
N LYS A 134 8.56 -0.36 -2.62
CA LYS A 134 8.79 -1.79 -2.66
C LYS A 134 7.96 -2.39 -3.77
N ILE A 135 8.59 -3.19 -4.61
CA ILE A 135 7.99 -3.73 -5.84
C ILE A 135 8.08 -5.24 -5.79
N ARG A 136 6.94 -5.90 -6.06
CA ARG A 136 6.93 -7.36 -6.15
C ARG A 136 7.68 -7.78 -7.41
N SER A 137 8.69 -8.60 -7.25
CA SER A 137 9.38 -9.16 -8.42
C SER A 137 8.50 -10.19 -9.10
N HIS A 138 8.65 -10.28 -10.42
CA HIS A 138 7.95 -11.30 -11.19
C HIS A 138 8.56 -12.66 -10.87
N ALA A 139 7.70 -13.63 -10.56
CA ALA A 139 8.14 -14.99 -10.40
C ALA A 139 8.64 -15.49 -11.74
N LYS A 140 9.82 -16.13 -11.76
CA LYS A 140 10.29 -16.83 -12.94
C LYS A 140 9.48 -18.12 -13.10
N SER A 141 8.89 -18.25 -14.25
CA SER A 141 8.16 -19.47 -14.60
C SER A 141 9.11 -20.60 -14.95
#